data_5987a2204361681a4e8a736d608ebf0e
#
_entry.id   5987a2204361681a4e8a736d608ebf0e
#
_cell.length_a   1.000
_cell.length_b   1.000
_cell.length_c   1.000
_cell.angle_alpha   90.00
_cell.angle_beta   90.00
_cell.angle_gamma   90.00
#
_symmetry.space_group_name_H-M   'P 1'
#
loop_
_entity.id
_entity.type
_entity.pdbx_description
1 polymer ?
#
loop_
_entity_poly.entity_id
_entity_poly.type
_entity_poly.pdbx_seq_one_letter_code
_entity_poly.pdbx_strand_id
1 'polypeptide(L)'
;MRSSIGARRALFDCQSMLAIIGGSGLTRLSTLAVAHREVVRTPYGEPSSALLFGQISGRDVVFLARHGHGHTIPPHRVNYRANLWALKNRGVGTILAVASVGGIAPAYRPGDLVLPHQLLDYTSGRETTFFDGSDRVVIHVDFTEPYSLALRVHCLAAATAGGIPLRDGGVYAAVSGPRLETAAEIDRLERDGATMVGMTGMPEAALARELGVDYAAIAVVVNQAAGRGASAHAISMASIAEVLETAMDQVRALIDQVVERVP
;
A
#
# COMPACT_ATOMS: atom_id res chain seq x y z
N MET A 1 -9.53 -12.54 53.30
CA MET A 1 -10.43 -11.62 52.57
C MET A 1 -9.92 -11.50 51.13
N ARG A 2 -10.60 -12.14 50.22
CA ARG A 2 -10.27 -12.14 48.78
C ARG A 2 -11.06 -11.02 48.11
N SER A 3 -10.39 -10.07 47.51
CA SER A 3 -11.01 -9.04 46.67
C SER A 3 -10.73 -9.36 45.21
N SER A 4 -11.78 -9.78 44.52
CA SER A 4 -11.83 -10.06 43.11
C SER A 4 -11.92 -8.75 42.32
N ILE A 5 -10.88 -8.42 41.58
CA ILE A 5 -10.96 -7.38 40.56
C ILE A 5 -11.20 -8.10 39.22
N GLY A 6 -12.46 -8.31 38.94
CA GLY A 6 -12.92 -8.73 37.63
C GLY A 6 -13.03 -7.52 36.71
N ALA A 7 -11.97 -7.21 35.98
CA ALA A 7 -12.08 -6.25 34.87
C ALA A 7 -12.85 -6.93 33.72
N ARG A 8 -14.12 -6.61 33.59
CA ARG A 8 -14.92 -6.90 32.40
C ARG A 8 -14.30 -6.12 31.23
N ARG A 9 -13.56 -6.82 30.40
CA ARG A 9 -13.16 -6.34 29.08
C ARG A 9 -14.46 -6.26 28.25
N ALA A 10 -15.03 -5.10 28.13
CA ALA A 10 -16.11 -4.84 27.19
C ALA A 10 -15.53 -5.07 25.79
N LEU A 11 -15.93 -6.18 25.17
CA LEU A 11 -15.76 -6.42 23.73
C LEU A 11 -16.69 -5.41 23.03
N PHE A 12 -16.20 -4.21 22.80
CA PHE A 12 -16.75 -3.38 21.75
C PHE A 12 -16.23 -4.00 20.46
N ASP A 13 -17.12 -4.62 19.70
CA ASP A 13 -16.95 -4.86 18.26
C ASP A 13 -16.85 -3.48 17.58
N CYS A 14 -15.69 -2.85 17.71
CA CYS A 14 -15.34 -1.69 16.92
C CYS A 14 -14.89 -2.28 15.57
N GLN A 15 -15.81 -2.34 14.61
CA GLN A 15 -15.43 -2.62 13.23
C GLN A 15 -14.29 -1.66 12.87
N SER A 16 -13.11 -2.20 12.64
CA SER A 16 -11.94 -1.39 12.33
C SER A 16 -12.13 -0.80 10.94
N MET A 17 -11.96 0.51 10.82
CA MET A 17 -12.17 1.22 9.55
C MET A 17 -11.12 0.79 8.52
N LEU A 18 -11.57 0.58 7.27
CA LEU A 18 -10.69 0.33 6.14
C LEU A 18 -10.16 1.64 5.57
N ALA A 19 -8.86 1.72 5.35
CA ALA A 19 -8.27 2.80 4.58
C ALA A 19 -7.75 2.31 3.22
N ILE A 20 -7.88 3.17 2.21
CA ILE A 20 -7.25 3.01 0.91
C ILE A 20 -6.14 4.05 0.77
N ILE A 21 -4.90 3.59 0.53
CA ILE A 21 -3.79 4.49 0.19
C ILE A 21 -3.60 4.47 -1.32
N GLY A 22 -3.95 5.58 -1.98
CA GLY A 22 -3.80 5.74 -3.42
C GLY A 22 -2.39 6.11 -3.84
N GLY A 23 -1.84 5.38 -4.82
CA GLY A 23 -0.58 5.68 -5.49
C GLY A 23 -0.76 6.47 -6.80
N SER A 24 0.21 6.31 -7.72
CA SER A 24 0.13 6.89 -9.07
C SER A 24 -1.12 6.38 -9.80
N GLY A 25 -1.84 7.27 -10.49
CA GLY A 25 -3.12 6.96 -11.14
C GLY A 25 -4.33 6.91 -10.20
N LEU A 26 -4.14 6.87 -8.88
CA LEU A 26 -5.22 6.86 -7.89
C LEU A 26 -5.06 8.01 -6.89
N THR A 27 -5.01 9.24 -7.38
CA THR A 27 -4.96 10.46 -6.53
C THR A 27 -6.34 10.85 -6.01
N ARG A 28 -7.39 10.25 -6.55
CA ARG A 28 -8.79 10.36 -6.14
C ARG A 28 -9.46 9.00 -6.28
N LEU A 29 -10.32 8.69 -5.33
CA LEU A 29 -11.17 7.49 -5.39
C LEU A 29 -12.56 7.93 -5.79
N SER A 30 -12.91 7.75 -7.07
CA SER A 30 -14.17 8.26 -7.65
C SER A 30 -15.42 7.58 -7.09
N THR A 31 -15.27 6.34 -6.60
CA THR A 31 -16.35 5.58 -5.97
C THR A 31 -16.60 5.98 -4.52
N LEU A 32 -15.70 6.78 -3.91
CA LEU A 32 -15.86 7.27 -2.54
C LEU A 32 -16.84 8.46 -2.51
N ALA A 33 -18.00 8.27 -1.90
CA ALA A 33 -18.92 9.34 -1.54
C ALA A 33 -18.34 10.11 -0.34
N VAL A 34 -17.55 11.16 -0.62
CA VAL A 34 -16.83 11.92 0.41
C VAL A 34 -17.80 12.69 1.28
N ALA A 35 -17.81 12.39 2.58
CA ALA A 35 -18.59 13.09 3.60
C ALA A 35 -17.84 14.32 4.14
N HIS A 36 -16.56 14.15 4.48
CA HIS A 36 -15.72 15.26 4.94
C HIS A 36 -14.23 15.02 4.67
N ARG A 37 -13.44 16.08 4.89
CA ARG A 37 -11.98 16.07 4.79
C ARG A 37 -11.38 16.49 6.12
N GLU A 38 -10.29 15.85 6.51
CA GLU A 38 -9.60 16.19 7.74
C GLU A 38 -8.10 16.33 7.52
N VAL A 39 -7.53 17.46 7.95
CA VAL A 39 -6.08 17.65 8.04
C VAL A 39 -5.64 17.20 9.43
N VAL A 40 -4.94 16.07 9.49
CA VAL A 40 -4.49 15.49 10.76
C VAL A 40 -3.09 16.00 11.09
N ARG A 41 -2.93 16.61 12.26
CA ARG A 41 -1.61 16.92 12.81
C ARG A 41 -1.03 15.69 13.47
N THR A 42 0.22 15.38 13.17
CA THR A 42 0.91 14.22 13.74
C THR A 42 2.21 14.62 14.44
N PRO A 43 2.70 13.80 15.39
CA PRO A 43 4.02 14.02 15.99
C PRO A 43 5.18 13.93 14.99
N TYR A 44 4.91 13.34 13.82
CA TYR A 44 5.89 13.09 12.76
C TYR A 44 5.83 14.10 11.62
N GLY A 45 5.11 15.20 11.81
CA GLY A 45 4.89 16.21 10.78
C GLY A 45 3.57 16.00 10.03
N GLU A 46 3.47 16.57 8.84
CA GLU A 46 2.24 16.53 8.05
C GLU A 46 2.13 15.27 7.20
N PRO A 47 0.93 14.63 7.14
CA PRO A 47 0.64 13.62 6.13
C PRO A 47 0.70 14.18 4.71
N SER A 48 0.81 13.29 3.73
CA SER A 48 0.89 13.64 2.29
C SER A 48 -0.34 14.40 1.79
N SER A 49 -1.48 14.20 2.40
CA SER A 49 -2.75 14.88 2.07
C SER A 49 -3.69 14.89 3.27
N ALA A 50 -4.74 15.70 3.20
CA ALA A 50 -5.89 15.51 4.07
C ALA A 50 -6.47 14.11 3.88
N LEU A 51 -6.95 13.51 4.96
CA LEU A 51 -7.73 12.27 4.92
C LEU A 51 -9.13 12.57 4.40
N LEU A 52 -9.59 11.76 3.45
CA LEU A 52 -10.96 11.84 2.95
C LEU A 52 -11.79 10.73 3.59
N PHE A 53 -12.80 11.10 4.33
CA PHE A 53 -13.76 10.18 4.94
C PHE A 53 -15.01 10.13 4.11
N GLY A 54 -15.54 8.94 3.89
CA GLY A 54 -16.74 8.75 3.10
C GLY A 54 -17.18 7.30 3.06
N GLN A 55 -18.05 6.99 2.13
CA GLN A 55 -18.58 5.63 1.98
C GLN A 55 -18.41 5.09 0.58
N ILE A 56 -18.14 3.79 0.49
CA ILE A 56 -18.21 2.97 -0.72
C ILE A 56 -19.21 1.85 -0.44
N SER A 57 -20.23 1.69 -1.27
CA SER A 57 -21.29 0.68 -1.08
C SER A 57 -21.90 0.71 0.33
N GLY A 58 -22.03 1.90 0.94
CA GLY A 58 -22.59 2.10 2.28
C GLY A 58 -21.66 1.74 3.44
N ARG A 59 -20.38 1.43 3.19
CA ARG A 59 -19.36 1.14 4.21
C ARG A 59 -18.39 2.30 4.36
N ASP A 60 -18.05 2.62 5.59
CA ASP A 60 -17.14 3.72 5.90
C ASP A 60 -15.71 3.38 5.44
N VAL A 61 -15.11 4.30 4.69
CA VAL A 61 -13.77 4.18 4.13
C VAL A 61 -13.01 5.49 4.30
N VAL A 62 -11.73 5.40 4.61
CA VAL A 62 -10.80 6.54 4.57
C VAL A 62 -9.90 6.43 3.35
N PHE A 63 -9.72 7.53 2.64
CA PHE A 63 -8.77 7.60 1.52
C PHE A 63 -7.65 8.59 1.81
N LEU A 64 -6.41 8.19 1.49
CA LEU A 64 -5.21 9.02 1.55
C LEU A 64 -4.46 8.97 0.22
N ALA A 65 -4.19 10.15 -0.37
CA ALA A 65 -3.35 10.27 -1.56
C ALA A 65 -1.88 10.30 -1.13
N ARG A 66 -1.16 9.18 -1.33
CA ARG A 66 0.26 9.01 -0.90
C ARG A 66 1.19 10.08 -1.42
N HIS A 67 1.00 10.52 -2.65
CA HIS A 67 1.83 11.52 -3.32
C HIS A 67 1.21 12.93 -3.32
N GLY A 68 0.21 13.17 -2.45
CA GLY A 68 -0.60 14.38 -2.47
C GLY A 68 -1.63 14.40 -3.59
N HIS A 69 -2.63 15.28 -3.50
CA HIS A 69 -3.71 15.36 -4.50
C HIS A 69 -3.23 15.75 -5.90
N GLY A 70 -2.12 16.49 -6.00
CA GLY A 70 -1.50 16.90 -7.27
C GLY A 70 -0.40 15.97 -7.74
N HIS A 71 -0.16 14.84 -7.07
CA HIS A 71 0.96 13.93 -7.33
C HIS A 71 2.33 14.66 -7.32
N THR A 72 2.54 15.54 -6.33
CA THR A 72 3.70 16.43 -6.22
C THR A 72 4.77 15.95 -5.26
N ILE A 73 4.49 14.91 -4.46
CA ILE A 73 5.42 14.38 -3.47
C ILE A 73 6.10 13.15 -4.06
N PRO A 74 7.42 13.21 -4.36
CA PRO A 74 8.14 12.06 -4.87
C PRO A 74 8.29 10.95 -3.80
N PRO A 75 8.49 9.67 -4.18
CA PRO A 75 8.46 8.53 -3.27
C PRO A 75 9.40 8.66 -2.05
N HIS A 76 10.61 9.20 -2.24
CA HIS A 76 11.60 9.36 -1.18
C HIS A 76 11.31 10.53 -0.23
N ARG A 77 10.33 11.39 -0.54
CA ARG A 77 9.91 12.54 0.30
C ARG A 77 8.54 12.33 0.95
N VAL A 78 7.87 11.21 0.68
CA VAL A 78 6.62 10.87 1.35
C VAL A 78 6.89 10.69 2.85
N ASN A 79 6.09 11.37 3.67
CA ASN A 79 6.13 11.18 5.12
C ASN A 79 5.29 9.97 5.53
N TYR A 80 5.86 8.78 5.36
CA TYR A 80 5.17 7.52 5.64
C TYR A 80 4.74 7.41 7.11
N ARG A 81 5.58 7.86 8.07
CA ARG A 81 5.23 7.85 9.50
C ARG A 81 3.98 8.70 9.77
N ALA A 82 3.95 9.92 9.25
CA ALA A 82 2.78 10.78 9.42
C ALA A 82 1.52 10.18 8.78
N ASN A 83 1.63 9.58 7.58
CA ASN A 83 0.52 8.94 6.89
C ASN A 83 -0.07 7.80 7.71
N LEU A 84 0.75 6.84 8.11
CA LEU A 84 0.29 5.65 8.83
C LEU A 84 -0.22 5.99 10.23
N TRP A 85 0.47 6.90 10.94
CA TRP A 85 0.03 7.37 12.25
C TRP A 85 -1.32 8.08 12.16
N ALA A 86 -1.52 8.96 11.17
CA ALA A 86 -2.77 9.68 10.99
C ALA A 86 -3.95 8.72 10.77
N LEU A 87 -3.77 7.70 9.93
CA LEU A 87 -4.77 6.67 9.69
C LEU A 87 -5.08 5.89 10.98
N LYS A 88 -4.05 5.38 11.66
CA LYS A 88 -4.22 4.64 12.93
C LYS A 88 -4.93 5.46 13.99
N ASN A 89 -4.56 6.74 14.14
CA ASN A 89 -5.17 7.65 15.12
C ASN A 89 -6.64 7.96 14.82
N ARG A 90 -7.14 7.62 13.64
CA ARG A 90 -8.56 7.72 13.24
C ARG A 90 -9.30 6.38 13.24
N GLY A 91 -8.75 5.37 13.92
CA GLY A 91 -9.40 4.09 14.10
C GLY A 91 -9.23 3.14 12.91
N VAL A 92 -8.33 3.44 11.96
CA VAL A 92 -8.03 2.52 10.87
C VAL A 92 -7.30 1.30 11.42
N GLY A 93 -7.85 0.13 11.15
CA GLY A 93 -7.24 -1.16 11.50
C GLY A 93 -6.82 -1.98 10.28
N THR A 94 -7.25 -1.57 9.09
CA THR A 94 -6.95 -2.27 7.84
C THR A 94 -6.59 -1.27 6.76
N ILE A 95 -5.52 -1.52 6.02
CA ILE A 95 -5.04 -0.66 4.92
C ILE A 95 -4.86 -1.50 3.66
N LEU A 96 -5.55 -1.12 2.59
CA LEU A 96 -5.27 -1.58 1.24
C LEU A 96 -4.55 -0.47 0.47
N ALA A 97 -3.31 -0.70 0.12
CA ALA A 97 -2.50 0.22 -0.66
C ALA A 97 -2.54 -0.12 -2.15
N VAL A 98 -2.42 0.89 -3.00
CA VAL A 98 -2.24 0.71 -4.44
C VAL A 98 -0.88 1.28 -4.83
N ALA A 99 -0.10 0.54 -5.63
CA ALA A 99 1.21 0.94 -6.08
C ALA A 99 1.44 0.55 -7.54
N SER A 100 2.01 1.45 -8.34
CA SER A 100 2.50 1.13 -9.68
C SER A 100 3.88 0.50 -9.58
N VAL A 101 4.12 -0.56 -10.37
CA VAL A 101 5.37 -1.33 -10.37
C VAL A 101 5.84 -1.65 -11.77
N GLY A 102 7.15 -1.87 -11.93
CA GLY A 102 7.75 -2.51 -13.09
C GLY A 102 7.77 -4.03 -12.90
N GLY A 103 7.30 -4.80 -13.89
CA GLY A 103 7.37 -6.25 -13.88
C GLY A 103 8.79 -6.74 -14.20
N ILE A 104 9.41 -7.49 -13.28
CA ILE A 104 10.72 -8.13 -13.48
C ILE A 104 10.51 -9.52 -14.09
N ALA A 105 9.66 -10.32 -13.44
CA ALA A 105 9.36 -11.67 -13.93
C ALA A 105 8.62 -11.63 -15.28
N PRO A 106 8.98 -12.49 -16.26
CA PRO A 106 8.34 -12.52 -17.58
C PRO A 106 6.83 -12.77 -17.55
N ALA A 107 6.32 -13.39 -16.47
CA ALA A 107 4.91 -13.64 -16.29
C ALA A 107 4.10 -12.37 -16.00
N TYR A 108 4.74 -11.29 -15.53
CA TYR A 108 4.07 -10.05 -15.17
C TYR A 108 4.09 -9.07 -16.33
N ARG A 109 2.91 -8.78 -16.87
CA ARG A 109 2.72 -7.94 -18.07
C ARG A 109 2.10 -6.61 -17.68
N PRO A 110 2.37 -5.55 -18.44
CA PRO A 110 1.65 -4.29 -18.27
C PRO A 110 0.13 -4.50 -18.29
N GLY A 111 -0.56 -3.94 -17.29
CA GLY A 111 -1.98 -4.11 -17.04
C GLY A 111 -2.32 -5.19 -16.00
N ASP A 112 -1.39 -6.09 -15.65
CA ASP A 112 -1.65 -7.08 -14.60
C ASP A 112 -1.81 -6.42 -13.23
N LEU A 113 -2.78 -6.90 -12.46
CA LEU A 113 -2.91 -6.65 -11.03
C LEU A 113 -2.28 -7.81 -10.26
N VAL A 114 -1.41 -7.49 -9.31
CA VAL A 114 -0.69 -8.48 -8.51
C VAL A 114 -0.88 -8.18 -7.02
N LEU A 115 -1.08 -9.22 -6.22
CA LEU A 115 -1.17 -9.17 -4.77
C LEU A 115 0.12 -9.78 -4.18
N PRO A 116 1.18 -8.99 -3.94
CA PRO A 116 2.46 -9.51 -3.46
C PRO A 116 2.32 -10.18 -2.08
N HIS A 117 3.15 -11.18 -1.81
CA HIS A 117 3.21 -11.86 -0.53
C HIS A 117 4.51 -11.60 0.23
N GLN A 118 5.56 -11.17 -0.48
CA GLN A 118 6.86 -10.89 0.10
C GLN A 118 7.45 -9.57 -0.39
N LEU A 119 8.46 -9.09 0.33
CA LEU A 119 9.05 -7.78 0.11
C LEU A 119 10.57 -7.82 0.36
N LEU A 120 11.32 -7.12 -0.51
CA LEU A 120 12.73 -6.81 -0.34
C LEU A 120 12.90 -5.29 -0.22
N ASP A 121 13.64 -4.83 0.77
CA ASP A 121 13.88 -3.41 1.00
C ASP A 121 15.28 -2.97 0.53
N TYR A 122 15.30 -2.16 -0.51
CA TYR A 122 16.49 -1.47 -1.02
C TYR A 122 16.37 0.05 -0.86
N THR A 123 15.43 0.51 -0.02
CA THR A 123 15.29 1.94 0.25
C THR A 123 16.39 2.44 1.19
N SER A 124 16.71 3.72 1.13
CA SER A 124 17.67 4.36 2.00
C SER A 124 17.22 5.79 2.32
N GLY A 125 17.68 6.31 3.48
CA GLY A 125 17.42 7.69 3.88
C GLY A 125 15.95 8.00 4.21
N ARG A 126 15.14 6.97 4.49
CA ARG A 126 13.75 7.10 4.94
C ARG A 126 13.64 6.82 6.43
N GLU A 127 12.69 7.46 7.08
CA GLU A 127 12.31 7.13 8.45
C GLU A 127 11.48 5.84 8.43
N THR A 128 12.06 4.74 8.92
CA THR A 128 11.54 3.39 8.74
C THR A 128 10.84 2.80 9.95
N THR A 129 10.81 3.52 11.08
CA THR A 129 10.25 3.03 12.35
C THR A 129 9.61 4.15 13.16
N PHE A 130 8.63 3.81 13.99
CA PHE A 130 8.11 4.67 15.05
C PHE A 130 8.96 4.61 16.33
N PHE A 131 9.78 3.57 16.47
CA PHE A 131 10.62 3.30 17.65
C PHE A 131 12.07 3.75 17.39
N ASP A 132 12.25 5.05 17.16
CA ASP A 132 13.54 5.67 16.81
C ASP A 132 14.49 5.87 18.02
N GLY A 133 14.11 5.38 19.20
CA GLY A 133 14.89 5.47 20.43
C GLY A 133 14.68 6.76 21.22
N SER A 134 13.82 7.66 20.76
CA SER A 134 13.52 8.92 21.45
C SER A 134 12.89 8.70 22.83
N ASP A 135 12.10 7.64 22.99
CA ASP A 135 11.48 7.17 24.25
C ASP A 135 12.30 6.10 24.98
N ARG A 136 13.49 5.74 24.48
CA ARG A 136 14.41 4.72 25.01
C ARG A 136 13.83 3.29 25.01
N VAL A 137 12.77 3.03 24.30
CA VAL A 137 12.20 1.70 24.13
C VAL A 137 12.63 1.13 22.78
N VAL A 138 13.23 -0.06 22.80
CA VAL A 138 13.56 -0.81 21.57
C VAL A 138 12.50 -1.87 21.38
N ILE A 139 11.78 -1.80 20.27
CA ILE A 139 10.73 -2.77 19.92
C ILE A 139 11.11 -3.44 18.61
N HIS A 140 11.09 -4.77 18.62
CA HIS A 140 11.21 -5.59 17.42
C HIS A 140 9.85 -6.16 17.06
N VAL A 141 9.46 -6.04 15.81
CA VAL A 141 8.23 -6.65 15.28
C VAL A 141 8.57 -7.82 14.37
N ASP A 142 7.79 -8.88 14.44
CA ASP A 142 7.89 -9.98 13.47
C ASP A 142 7.41 -9.48 12.10
N PHE A 143 8.28 -9.60 11.11
CA PHE A 143 8.03 -9.17 9.74
C PHE A 143 8.25 -10.30 8.71
N THR A 144 8.17 -11.56 9.18
CA THR A 144 8.28 -12.78 8.33
C THR A 144 7.23 -12.74 7.21
N GLU A 145 6.01 -12.32 7.55
CA GLU A 145 4.91 -12.10 6.61
C GLU A 145 4.58 -10.59 6.56
N PRO A 146 5.18 -9.83 5.62
CA PRO A 146 5.02 -8.37 5.59
C PRO A 146 3.60 -7.91 5.26
N TYR A 147 2.82 -8.75 4.57
CA TYR A 147 1.43 -8.48 4.22
C TYR A 147 0.47 -9.35 5.04
N SER A 148 -0.65 -8.78 5.49
CA SER A 148 -1.67 -9.53 6.23
C SER A 148 -2.26 -10.65 5.38
N LEU A 149 -2.11 -11.90 5.84
CA LEU A 149 -2.69 -13.06 5.17
C LEU A 149 -4.22 -12.96 5.12
N ALA A 150 -4.86 -12.51 6.20
CA ALA A 150 -6.30 -12.34 6.25
C ALA A 150 -6.79 -11.36 5.18
N LEU A 151 -6.16 -10.18 5.09
CA LEU A 151 -6.53 -9.17 4.09
C LEU A 151 -6.26 -9.66 2.66
N ARG A 152 -5.16 -10.39 2.43
CA ARG A 152 -4.87 -11.00 1.12
C ARG A 152 -5.96 -12.00 0.70
N VAL A 153 -6.42 -12.85 1.63
CA VAL A 153 -7.53 -13.78 1.37
C VAL A 153 -8.81 -13.02 0.98
N HIS A 154 -9.14 -11.93 1.67
CA HIS A 154 -10.29 -11.08 1.30
C HIS A 154 -10.11 -10.46 -0.09
N CYS A 155 -8.92 -9.98 -0.44
CA CYS A 155 -8.64 -9.43 -1.78
C CYS A 155 -8.81 -10.47 -2.89
N LEU A 156 -8.33 -11.70 -2.70
CA LEU A 156 -8.48 -12.79 -3.67
C LEU A 156 -9.93 -13.22 -3.83
N ALA A 157 -10.67 -13.32 -2.72
CA ALA A 157 -12.10 -13.63 -2.76
C ALA A 157 -12.90 -12.51 -3.46
N ALA A 158 -12.54 -11.24 -3.20
CA ALA A 158 -13.15 -10.10 -3.86
C ALA A 158 -12.89 -10.11 -5.38
N ALA A 159 -11.64 -10.37 -5.78
CA ALA A 159 -11.27 -10.47 -7.19
C ALA A 159 -12.03 -11.59 -7.91
N THR A 160 -12.13 -12.76 -7.28
CA THR A 160 -12.89 -13.91 -7.83
C THR A 160 -14.37 -13.57 -8.00
N ALA A 161 -14.98 -12.96 -6.99
CA ALA A 161 -16.41 -12.61 -7.04
C ALA A 161 -16.71 -11.50 -8.07
N GLY A 162 -15.77 -10.55 -8.25
CA GLY A 162 -15.89 -9.49 -9.26
C GLY A 162 -15.46 -9.92 -10.67
N GLY A 163 -14.95 -11.16 -10.86
CA GLY A 163 -14.39 -11.59 -12.14
C GLY A 163 -13.15 -10.79 -12.56
N ILE A 164 -12.42 -10.22 -11.60
CA ILE A 164 -11.26 -9.35 -11.84
C ILE A 164 -10.00 -10.20 -11.79
N PRO A 165 -9.17 -10.23 -12.84
CA PRO A 165 -7.90 -10.94 -12.82
C PRO A 165 -6.96 -10.34 -11.77
N LEU A 166 -6.65 -11.08 -10.70
CA LEU A 166 -5.71 -10.71 -9.67
C LEU A 166 -4.72 -11.87 -9.49
N ARG A 167 -3.45 -11.63 -9.76
CA ARG A 167 -2.40 -12.62 -9.57
C ARG A 167 -2.02 -12.69 -8.10
N ASP A 168 -2.09 -13.88 -7.53
CA ASP A 168 -1.64 -14.13 -6.17
C ASP A 168 -0.13 -14.34 -6.12
N GLY A 169 0.54 -13.68 -5.19
CA GLY A 169 1.96 -13.86 -4.91
C GLY A 169 2.87 -12.85 -5.61
N GLY A 170 4.17 -13.11 -5.47
CA GLY A 170 5.26 -12.27 -5.97
C GLY A 170 6.01 -11.55 -4.86
N VAL A 171 7.25 -11.19 -5.15
CA VAL A 171 8.18 -10.48 -4.27
C VAL A 171 8.34 -9.06 -4.77
N TYR A 172 7.94 -8.10 -3.96
CA TYR A 172 8.04 -6.67 -4.27
C TYR A 172 9.40 -6.14 -3.81
N ALA A 173 10.28 -5.72 -4.73
CA ALA A 173 11.47 -4.97 -4.38
C ALA A 173 11.13 -3.48 -4.26
N ALA A 174 11.31 -2.90 -3.06
CA ALA A 174 11.16 -1.48 -2.82
C ALA A 174 12.48 -0.75 -3.01
N VAL A 175 12.52 0.27 -3.88
CA VAL A 175 13.69 1.13 -4.13
C VAL A 175 13.37 2.58 -3.81
N SER A 176 14.40 3.42 -3.64
CA SER A 176 14.19 4.81 -3.21
C SER A 176 13.50 5.68 -4.28
N GLY A 177 13.81 5.50 -5.57
CA GLY A 177 13.38 6.43 -6.62
C GLY A 177 13.98 7.85 -6.44
N PRO A 178 13.50 8.89 -7.16
CA PRO A 178 12.42 8.87 -8.14
C PRO A 178 12.85 8.39 -9.53
N ARG A 179 14.18 8.23 -9.81
CA ARG A 179 14.63 7.64 -11.06
C ARG A 179 14.22 6.18 -11.16
N LEU A 180 13.96 5.72 -12.36
CA LEU A 180 13.79 4.31 -12.64
C LEU A 180 15.13 3.59 -12.59
N GLU A 181 15.09 2.28 -12.43
CA GLU A 181 16.25 1.41 -12.26
C GLU A 181 17.03 1.28 -13.59
N THR A 182 18.32 0.97 -13.48
CA THR A 182 19.09 0.51 -14.61
C THR A 182 18.82 -0.97 -14.89
N ALA A 183 19.11 -1.46 -16.10
CA ALA A 183 19.00 -2.89 -16.42
C ALA A 183 19.84 -3.76 -15.47
N ALA A 184 21.06 -3.31 -15.11
CA ALA A 184 21.93 -4.02 -14.17
C ALA A 184 21.36 -4.08 -12.73
N GLU A 185 20.66 -3.03 -12.28
CA GLU A 185 19.94 -3.05 -11.01
C GLU A 185 18.79 -4.06 -11.07
N ILE A 186 18.06 -4.13 -12.17
CA ILE A 186 16.99 -5.12 -12.37
C ILE A 186 17.56 -6.55 -12.39
N ASP A 187 18.71 -6.79 -13.05
CA ASP A 187 19.39 -8.10 -13.02
C ASP A 187 19.77 -8.52 -11.59
N ARG A 188 20.18 -7.56 -10.75
CA ARG A 188 20.45 -7.81 -9.34
C ARG A 188 19.18 -8.16 -8.58
N LEU A 189 18.14 -7.34 -8.71
CA LEU A 189 16.86 -7.56 -8.01
C LEU A 189 16.25 -8.92 -8.38
N GLU A 190 16.33 -9.32 -9.65
CA GLU A 190 15.86 -10.64 -10.11
C GLU A 190 16.66 -11.78 -9.46
N ARG A 191 18.00 -11.68 -9.39
CA ARG A 191 18.85 -12.67 -8.70
C ARG A 191 18.54 -12.78 -7.20
N ASP A 192 18.15 -11.67 -6.58
CA ASP A 192 17.74 -11.62 -5.16
C ASP A 192 16.29 -12.13 -4.96
N GLY A 193 15.60 -12.54 -6.04
CA GLY A 193 14.29 -13.16 -6.00
C GLY A 193 13.11 -12.20 -6.20
N ALA A 194 13.35 -10.92 -6.52
CA ALA A 194 12.29 -9.99 -6.81
C ALA A 194 11.58 -10.34 -8.12
N THR A 195 10.25 -10.21 -8.13
CA THR A 195 9.42 -10.42 -9.32
C THR A 195 8.84 -9.12 -9.87
N MET A 196 8.85 -8.07 -9.06
CA MET A 196 8.44 -6.72 -9.42
C MET A 196 9.24 -5.69 -8.65
N VAL A 197 9.30 -4.46 -9.16
CA VAL A 197 9.99 -3.34 -8.53
C VAL A 197 9.08 -2.12 -8.43
N GLY A 198 9.13 -1.44 -7.29
CA GLY A 198 8.40 -0.20 -7.06
C GLY A 198 9.07 0.63 -5.98
N MET A 199 8.44 1.73 -5.57
CA MET A 199 9.13 2.73 -4.75
C MET A 199 8.47 3.00 -3.39
N THR A 200 7.33 2.36 -3.09
CA THR A 200 6.49 2.76 -1.95
C THR A 200 6.14 1.67 -0.95
N GLY A 201 6.45 0.38 -1.26
CA GLY A 201 6.17 -0.74 -0.37
C GLY A 201 6.88 -0.63 0.99
N MET A 202 8.07 0.00 1.00
CA MET A 202 8.80 0.32 2.22
C MET A 202 9.02 1.82 2.37
N PRO A 203 8.93 2.35 3.60
CA PRO A 203 8.66 1.67 4.87
C PRO A 203 7.17 1.45 5.18
N GLU A 204 6.25 1.68 4.23
CA GLU A 204 4.80 1.67 4.47
C GLU A 204 4.33 0.37 5.14
N ALA A 205 4.75 -0.79 4.63
CA ALA A 205 4.37 -2.09 5.20
C ALA A 205 4.93 -2.30 6.61
N ALA A 206 6.20 -1.93 6.86
CA ALA A 206 6.82 -2.09 8.17
C ALA A 206 6.17 -1.19 9.22
N LEU A 207 5.88 0.07 8.88
CA LEU A 207 5.19 1.01 9.76
C LEU A 207 3.77 0.56 10.09
N ALA A 208 3.04 -0.02 9.11
CA ALA A 208 1.73 -0.62 9.37
C ALA A 208 1.83 -1.78 10.37
N ARG A 209 2.85 -2.63 10.23
CA ARG A 209 3.11 -3.73 11.17
C ARG A 209 3.39 -3.24 12.58
N GLU A 210 4.22 -2.22 12.74
CA GLU A 210 4.53 -1.61 14.05
C GLU A 210 3.29 -1.05 14.74
N LEU A 211 2.33 -0.52 13.98
CA LEU A 211 1.06 0.00 14.51
C LEU A 211 0.00 -1.09 14.74
N GLY A 212 0.30 -2.36 14.42
CA GLY A 212 -0.70 -3.44 14.48
C GLY A 212 -1.87 -3.18 13.54
N VAL A 213 -1.59 -2.76 12.32
CA VAL A 213 -2.58 -2.52 11.25
C VAL A 213 -2.40 -3.60 10.19
N ASP A 214 -3.50 -4.24 9.80
CA ASP A 214 -3.51 -5.16 8.68
C ASP A 214 -3.22 -4.42 7.37
N TYR A 215 -2.19 -4.86 6.66
CA TYR A 215 -1.74 -4.18 5.45
C TYR A 215 -1.60 -5.16 4.29
N ALA A 216 -2.13 -4.78 3.12
CA ALA A 216 -1.86 -5.44 1.85
C ALA A 216 -1.73 -4.38 0.74
N ALA A 217 -1.10 -4.76 -0.37
CA ALA A 217 -0.92 -3.88 -1.52
C ALA A 217 -1.42 -4.54 -2.80
N ILE A 218 -2.13 -3.78 -3.63
CA ILE A 218 -2.38 -4.12 -5.03
C ILE A 218 -1.29 -3.45 -5.87
N ALA A 219 -0.41 -4.26 -6.43
CA ALA A 219 0.62 -3.82 -7.35
C ALA A 219 0.08 -3.83 -8.77
N VAL A 220 0.10 -2.68 -9.44
CA VAL A 220 -0.30 -2.53 -10.84
C VAL A 220 0.96 -2.54 -11.69
N VAL A 221 1.14 -3.55 -12.52
CA VAL A 221 2.27 -3.62 -13.44
C VAL A 221 2.03 -2.62 -14.56
N VAL A 222 2.80 -1.53 -14.59
CA VAL A 222 2.62 -0.45 -15.58
C VAL A 222 3.58 -0.54 -16.76
N ASN A 223 4.71 -1.22 -16.57
CA ASN A 223 5.71 -1.51 -17.60
C ASN A 223 6.47 -2.78 -17.26
N GLN A 224 7.17 -3.35 -18.22
CA GLN A 224 8.25 -4.28 -17.90
C GLN A 224 9.44 -3.49 -17.38
N ALA A 225 10.13 -4.00 -16.35
CA ALA A 225 11.26 -3.33 -15.73
C ALA A 225 12.41 -3.08 -16.74
N ALA A 226 13.33 -2.18 -16.42
CA ALA A 226 14.45 -1.83 -17.30
C ALA A 226 15.23 -3.08 -17.75
N GLY A 227 15.55 -3.16 -19.03
CA GLY A 227 16.23 -4.31 -19.62
C GLY A 227 15.32 -5.52 -19.85
N ARG A 228 14.01 -5.43 -19.64
CA ARG A 228 13.06 -6.53 -19.83
C ARG A 228 12.07 -6.22 -20.96
N GLY A 229 11.80 -7.21 -21.81
CA GLY A 229 10.79 -7.19 -22.87
C GLY A 229 10.71 -5.86 -23.63
N ALA A 230 9.57 -5.20 -23.64
CA ALA A 230 9.37 -3.92 -24.32
C ALA A 230 10.22 -2.76 -23.74
N SER A 231 10.74 -2.92 -22.51
CA SER A 231 11.63 -1.96 -21.84
C SER A 231 13.11 -2.33 -21.96
N ALA A 232 13.49 -3.15 -22.95
CA ALA A 232 14.86 -3.62 -23.14
C ALA A 232 15.87 -2.48 -23.30
N HIS A 233 15.49 -1.40 -23.96
CA HIS A 233 16.39 -0.25 -24.23
C HIS A 233 15.90 1.06 -23.61
N ALA A 234 14.59 1.24 -23.45
CA ALA A 234 14.01 2.45 -22.88
C ALA A 234 12.63 2.15 -22.27
N ILE A 235 12.25 2.91 -21.24
CA ILE A 235 10.93 2.89 -20.65
C ILE A 235 10.15 4.11 -21.15
N SER A 236 8.98 3.88 -21.75
CA SER A 236 8.12 4.95 -22.26
C SER A 236 7.18 5.44 -21.14
N MET A 237 7.34 6.70 -20.75
CA MET A 237 6.43 7.33 -19.77
C MET A 237 5.01 7.49 -20.32
N ALA A 238 4.86 7.68 -21.64
CA ALA A 238 3.55 7.74 -22.29
C ALA A 238 2.82 6.40 -22.21
N SER A 239 3.52 5.28 -22.50
CA SER A 239 2.94 3.93 -22.38
C SER A 239 2.57 3.60 -20.94
N ILE A 240 3.36 4.05 -19.95
CA ILE A 240 3.02 3.90 -18.52
C ILE A 240 1.69 4.60 -18.22
N ALA A 241 1.51 5.82 -18.71
CA ALA A 241 0.29 6.59 -18.47
C ALA A 241 -0.95 5.91 -19.07
N GLU A 242 -0.85 5.39 -20.31
CA GLU A 242 -1.94 4.66 -20.98
C GLU A 242 -2.33 3.38 -20.24
N VAL A 243 -1.33 2.58 -19.83
CA VAL A 243 -1.58 1.35 -19.07
C VAL A 243 -2.23 1.69 -17.72
N LEU A 244 -1.74 2.75 -17.07
CA LEU A 244 -2.27 3.17 -15.77
C LEU A 244 -3.73 3.59 -15.87
N GLU A 245 -4.10 4.38 -16.89
CA GLU A 245 -5.47 4.81 -17.11
C GLU A 245 -6.42 3.61 -17.24
N THR A 246 -6.06 2.63 -18.08
CA THR A 246 -6.87 1.43 -18.30
C THR A 246 -6.94 0.53 -17.05
N ALA A 247 -5.82 0.33 -16.36
CA ALA A 247 -5.76 -0.55 -15.20
C ALA A 247 -6.51 0.04 -13.98
N MET A 248 -6.61 1.36 -13.85
CA MET A 248 -7.28 1.99 -12.72
C MET A 248 -8.78 1.69 -12.65
N ASP A 249 -9.44 1.38 -13.75
CA ASP A 249 -10.85 0.94 -13.71
C ASP A 249 -10.99 -0.42 -13.02
N GLN A 250 -10.09 -1.37 -13.32
CA GLN A 250 -10.05 -2.65 -12.65
C GLN A 250 -9.68 -2.52 -11.17
N VAL A 251 -8.74 -1.62 -10.84
CA VAL A 251 -8.35 -1.33 -9.45
C VAL A 251 -9.54 -0.77 -8.67
N ARG A 252 -10.29 0.18 -9.22
CA ARG A 252 -11.49 0.74 -8.57
C ARG A 252 -12.55 -0.35 -8.34
N ALA A 253 -12.83 -1.14 -9.36
CA ALA A 253 -13.77 -2.26 -9.24
C ALA A 253 -13.34 -3.28 -8.17
N LEU A 254 -12.03 -3.57 -8.09
CA LEU A 254 -11.49 -4.46 -7.06
C LEU A 254 -11.63 -3.84 -5.66
N ILE A 255 -11.33 -2.56 -5.49
CA ILE A 255 -11.49 -1.85 -4.21
C ILE A 255 -12.95 -1.94 -3.73
N ASP A 256 -13.92 -1.67 -4.61
CA ASP A 256 -15.33 -1.74 -4.27
C ASP A 256 -15.71 -3.15 -3.78
N GLN A 257 -15.24 -4.19 -4.48
CA GLN A 257 -15.45 -5.59 -4.08
C GLN A 257 -14.74 -5.96 -2.75
N VAL A 258 -13.57 -5.38 -2.47
CA VAL A 258 -12.85 -5.61 -1.21
C VAL A 258 -13.57 -4.92 -0.05
N VAL A 259 -14.03 -3.68 -0.25
CA VAL A 259 -14.79 -2.92 0.78
C VAL A 259 -16.03 -3.67 1.24
N GLU A 260 -16.72 -4.35 0.34
CA GLU A 260 -17.91 -5.15 0.69
C GLU A 260 -17.60 -6.36 1.57
N ARG A 261 -16.35 -6.87 1.57
CA ARG A 261 -15.96 -8.15 2.18
C ARG A 261 -15.05 -8.04 3.38
N VAL A 262 -14.31 -6.96 3.50
CA VAL A 262 -13.46 -6.72 4.69
C VAL A 262 -14.38 -6.40 5.87
N PRO A 263 -14.20 -7.04 7.03
CA PRO A 263 -15.04 -6.84 8.22
C PRO A 263 -15.10 -5.40 8.73
#